data_5c73aca7cec72cc3b3dffe0562c929d1
#
_entry.id   5c73aca7cec72cc3b3dffe0562c929d1
#
_cell.length_a   1.000
_cell.length_b   1.000
_cell.length_c   1.000
_cell.angle_alpha   90.00
_cell.angle_beta   90.00
_cell.angle_gamma   90.00
#
_symmetry.space_group_name_H-M   'P 1'
#
loop_
_entity.id
_entity.type
_entity.pdbx_description
1 polymer ?
#
loop_
_entity_poly.entity_id
_entity_poly.type
_entity_poly.pdbx_seq_one_letter_code
_entity_poly.pdbx_strand_id
1 'polypeptide(L)'
;MTALSLTLPYFAGNSQVTRRGFCRQIGWFCVGAPTKDPDRLQNLATLADVARESGVSQITVSRVIRNWGSISEATRQRVQAAIARVGYVPNRIAGALASARSDLVGVIIPSLTNIVYPDVLRGLHDALCDRGLLPVVSVTGYSVRLEERLVQSLLALRPAAMILTGRQHSKATTQMLRRAGVTIIEIMDSDGAPIDVSIGMSHRRAAKASAEYLLRRGYRRFGYVGHEGAHRDLRAHRRRANFLDAVRAAGADVLHEEIELGASSVPAGRAALARLLAKQPNIEAVYFSNDDMAIGGAHHCLAHGISTPDDLALFGFNGLDIGQTMAKPLSTLLTYRYEIGVLAGRAILTRLNNEKIDLRTDVGFKLIEGATA
;
A
#
# COMPACT_ATOMS: atom_id res chain seq x y z
N MET A 1 36.89 -32.94 7.82
CA MET A 1 37.40 -31.57 7.65
C MET A 1 36.32 -30.60 8.07
N THR A 2 36.49 -30.05 9.15
CA THR A 2 36.00 -29.06 10.08
C THR A 2 34.82 -28.17 9.64
N ALA A 3 33.69 -28.38 10.32
CA ALA A 3 32.54 -27.49 10.32
C ALA A 3 32.82 -26.31 11.31
N LEU A 4 32.70 -25.09 10.83
CA LEU A 4 32.70 -23.89 11.67
C LEU A 4 31.25 -23.54 12.05
N SER A 5 30.92 -23.83 13.33
CA SER A 5 29.72 -23.38 14.02
C SER A 5 29.93 -21.93 14.48
N LEU A 6 29.15 -21.00 13.99
CA LEU A 6 29.06 -19.63 14.50
C LEU A 6 27.86 -19.53 15.46
N THR A 7 28.12 -19.73 16.74
CA THR A 7 27.22 -19.39 17.85
C THR A 7 27.41 -17.91 18.21
N LEU A 8 26.35 -17.12 18.09
CA LEU A 8 26.30 -15.76 18.61
C LEU A 8 26.04 -15.77 20.13
N PRO A 9 26.79 -15.03 20.95
CA PRO A 9 26.55 -14.96 22.38
C PRO A 9 25.43 -13.95 22.71
N TYR A 10 24.55 -14.40 23.57
CA TYR A 10 23.54 -13.64 24.28
C TYR A 10 24.23 -12.69 25.28
N PHE A 11 24.10 -11.37 25.08
CA PHE A 11 24.58 -10.39 26.07
C PHE A 11 23.43 -9.88 26.95
N ALA A 12 23.36 -10.40 28.18
CA ALA A 12 22.73 -9.71 29.28
C ALA A 12 23.82 -8.94 30.01
N GLY A 13 23.73 -7.63 30.09
CA GLY A 13 24.69 -6.82 30.86
C GLY A 13 24.51 -5.32 30.61
N ASN A 14 24.00 -4.61 31.64
CA ASN A 14 23.94 -3.16 31.75
C ASN A 14 25.28 -2.51 31.47
N SER A 15 25.41 -1.75 30.38
CA SER A 15 26.41 -0.70 30.25
C SER A 15 25.93 0.34 29.24
N GLN A 16 26.00 1.61 29.65
CA GLN A 16 25.69 2.78 28.80
C GLN A 16 26.67 2.83 27.63
N VAL A 17 26.26 2.31 26.48
CA VAL A 17 26.97 2.50 25.21
C VAL A 17 26.45 3.76 24.59
N THR A 18 27.27 4.80 24.56
CA THR A 18 26.93 6.06 23.83
C THR A 18 26.71 5.77 22.36
N ARG A 19 25.68 6.38 21.78
CA ARG A 19 25.24 6.22 20.35
C ARG A 19 26.36 6.36 19.31
N ARG A 20 27.52 6.92 19.65
CA ARG A 20 28.68 7.09 18.76
C ARG A 20 29.54 5.84 18.56
N GLY A 21 29.52 4.87 19.50
CA GLY A 21 30.33 3.65 19.40
C GLY A 21 29.72 2.58 18.50
N PHE A 22 28.38 2.52 18.35
CA PHE A 22 27.69 1.46 17.65
C PHE A 22 27.74 1.62 16.12
N CYS A 23 27.82 2.85 15.61
CA CYS A 23 27.86 3.12 14.16
C CYS A 23 29.17 2.74 13.46
N ARG A 24 30.29 2.58 14.19
CA ARG A 24 31.59 2.24 13.57
C ARG A 24 31.78 0.77 13.25
N GLN A 25 31.00 -0.12 13.87
CA GLN A 25 31.16 -1.57 13.67
C GLN A 25 30.37 -2.15 12.49
N ILE A 26 29.38 -1.43 11.95
CA ILE A 26 28.50 -1.93 10.88
C ILE A 26 28.65 -1.16 9.57
N GLY A 27 29.68 -0.34 9.39
CA GLY A 27 29.96 0.33 8.12
C GLY A 27 28.85 1.27 7.61
N TRP A 28 27.92 1.66 8.46
CA TRP A 28 26.91 2.66 8.11
C TRP A 28 27.50 4.04 8.31
N PHE A 29 27.65 4.77 7.21
CA PHE A 29 27.91 6.19 7.26
C PHE A 29 26.75 6.86 8.02
N CYS A 30 26.99 7.28 9.26
CA CYS A 30 26.15 8.29 9.88
C CYS A 30 26.28 9.53 9.00
N VAL A 31 25.26 9.78 8.18
CA VAL A 31 25.08 11.09 7.56
C VAL A 31 24.95 12.05 8.74
N GLY A 32 25.99 12.83 9.00
CA GLY A 32 25.98 13.87 10.02
C GLY A 32 24.72 14.72 9.82
N ALA A 33 24.15 15.26 10.89
CA ALA A 33 23.08 16.23 10.80
C ALA A 33 23.44 17.21 9.67
N PRO A 34 22.52 17.50 8.72
CA PRO A 34 22.83 18.38 7.62
C PRO A 34 23.36 19.67 8.23
N THR A 35 24.65 19.95 7.98
CA THR A 35 25.20 21.26 8.26
C THR A 35 24.33 22.23 7.48
N LYS A 36 23.58 23.06 8.19
CA LYS A 36 22.87 24.19 7.59
C LYS A 36 23.96 25.07 6.98
N ASP A 37 24.27 24.81 5.72
CA ASP A 37 25.02 25.73 4.90
C ASP A 37 24.00 26.82 4.49
N PRO A 38 24.03 28.00 5.13
CA PRO A 38 23.08 29.05 4.84
C PRO A 38 23.19 29.54 3.41
N ASP A 39 24.35 29.38 2.76
CA ASP A 39 24.60 29.86 1.39
C ASP A 39 24.00 28.94 0.32
N ARG A 40 23.74 27.66 0.61
CA ARG A 40 23.08 26.72 -0.33
C ARG A 40 21.61 27.03 -0.56
N LEU A 41 20.93 27.68 0.40
CA LEU A 41 19.53 28.10 0.26
C LEU A 41 19.39 29.50 -0.38
N GLN A 42 20.45 30.29 -0.42
CA GLN A 42 20.44 31.65 -0.99
C GLN A 42 20.50 31.65 -2.53
N ASN A 43 20.84 30.52 -3.17
CA ASN A 43 20.97 30.40 -4.63
C ASN A 43 19.74 29.81 -5.34
N LEU A 44 18.59 29.66 -4.66
CA LEU A 44 17.37 29.25 -5.35
C LEU A 44 16.75 30.45 -6.06
N ALA A 45 16.60 30.33 -7.38
CA ALA A 45 15.93 31.37 -8.19
C ALA A 45 14.55 31.69 -7.60
N THR A 46 14.23 32.97 -7.50
CA THR A 46 12.98 33.45 -6.90
C THR A 46 12.02 34.00 -7.96
N LEU A 47 10.77 34.22 -7.60
CA LEU A 47 9.78 34.90 -8.43
C LEU A 47 10.28 36.33 -8.86
N ALA A 48 11.04 36.98 -7.98
CA ALA A 48 11.63 38.29 -8.25
C ALA A 48 12.71 38.23 -9.36
N ASP A 49 13.49 37.15 -9.39
CA ASP A 49 14.51 36.96 -10.42
C ASP A 49 13.88 36.73 -11.79
N VAL A 50 12.78 35.94 -11.86
CA VAL A 50 12.00 35.76 -13.09
C VAL A 50 11.39 37.10 -13.55
N ALA A 51 10.86 37.89 -12.63
CA ALA A 51 10.28 39.20 -12.93
C ALA A 51 11.35 40.16 -13.53
N ARG A 52 12.53 40.17 -12.91
CA ARG A 52 13.69 40.99 -13.40
C ARG A 52 14.14 40.53 -14.80
N GLU A 53 14.29 39.23 -15.01
CA GLU A 53 14.74 38.64 -16.26
C GLU A 53 13.73 38.80 -17.40
N SER A 54 12.43 38.74 -17.10
CA SER A 54 11.34 38.86 -18.09
C SER A 54 10.89 40.30 -18.35
N GLY A 55 11.32 41.26 -17.52
CA GLY A 55 10.91 42.67 -17.63
C GLY A 55 9.42 42.90 -17.31
N VAL A 56 8.80 42.09 -16.46
CA VAL A 56 7.43 42.26 -16.02
C VAL A 56 7.30 42.20 -14.49
N SER A 57 6.16 42.60 -13.92
CA SER A 57 5.94 42.54 -12.48
C SER A 57 5.83 41.12 -11.96
N GLN A 58 6.19 40.89 -10.69
CA GLN A 58 5.99 39.56 -10.01
C GLN A 58 4.54 39.10 -10.08
N ILE A 59 3.57 40.02 -10.05
CA ILE A 59 2.15 39.72 -10.20
C ILE A 59 1.89 39.13 -11.59
N THR A 60 2.48 39.71 -12.65
CA THR A 60 2.36 39.20 -14.02
C THR A 60 3.01 37.80 -14.15
N VAL A 61 4.21 37.62 -13.60
CA VAL A 61 4.84 36.28 -13.55
C VAL A 61 3.94 35.26 -12.86
N SER A 62 3.41 35.61 -11.68
CA SER A 62 2.49 34.74 -10.94
C SER A 62 1.24 34.39 -11.74
N ARG A 63 0.67 35.36 -12.49
CA ARG A 63 -0.49 35.12 -13.37
C ARG A 63 -0.15 34.19 -14.53
N VAL A 64 1.01 34.35 -15.16
CA VAL A 64 1.49 33.45 -16.22
C VAL A 64 1.64 32.03 -15.69
N ILE A 65 2.31 31.85 -14.54
CA ILE A 65 2.52 30.53 -13.92
C ILE A 65 1.19 29.84 -13.60
N ARG A 66 0.19 30.60 -13.12
CA ARG A 66 -1.13 30.09 -12.76
C ARG A 66 -2.11 29.98 -13.92
N ASN A 67 -1.68 30.37 -15.12
CA ASN A 67 -2.56 30.47 -16.31
C ASN A 67 -3.83 31.30 -16.04
N TRP A 68 -3.73 32.40 -15.31
CA TRP A 68 -4.86 33.22 -14.85
C TRP A 68 -4.85 34.62 -15.44
N GLY A 69 -6.02 35.04 -15.92
CA GLY A 69 -6.23 36.38 -16.51
C GLY A 69 -5.80 36.47 -17.97
N SER A 70 -6.15 37.61 -18.61
CA SER A 70 -5.79 37.89 -20.02
C SER A 70 -4.35 38.35 -20.09
N ILE A 71 -3.44 37.49 -20.52
CA ILE A 71 -2.03 37.78 -20.74
C ILE A 71 -1.69 37.49 -22.19
N SER A 72 -1.04 38.47 -22.88
CA SER A 72 -0.64 38.29 -24.27
C SER A 72 0.32 37.12 -24.43
N GLU A 73 0.25 36.41 -25.53
CA GLU A 73 1.11 35.28 -25.83
C GLU A 73 2.60 35.68 -25.81
N ALA A 74 2.93 36.86 -26.33
CA ALA A 74 4.30 37.38 -26.27
C ALA A 74 4.81 37.56 -24.83
N THR A 75 3.95 38.01 -23.88
CA THR A 75 4.31 38.11 -22.46
C THR A 75 4.47 36.74 -21.83
N ARG A 76 3.58 35.79 -22.16
CA ARG A 76 3.67 34.42 -21.70
C ARG A 76 4.98 33.75 -22.10
N GLN A 77 5.34 33.84 -23.36
CA GLN A 77 6.59 33.29 -23.89
C GLN A 77 7.82 33.91 -23.23
N ARG A 78 7.86 35.24 -23.04
CA ARG A 78 8.98 35.94 -22.34
C ARG A 78 9.15 35.42 -20.90
N VAL A 79 8.04 35.27 -20.15
CA VAL A 79 8.08 34.76 -18.78
C VAL A 79 8.53 33.31 -18.74
N GLN A 80 8.04 32.47 -19.65
CA GLN A 80 8.45 31.06 -19.73
C GLN A 80 9.94 30.94 -20.08
N ALA A 81 10.44 31.72 -21.01
CA ALA A 81 11.85 31.76 -21.34
C ALA A 81 12.71 32.24 -20.15
N ALA A 82 12.24 33.23 -19.39
CA ALA A 82 12.93 33.70 -18.19
C ALA A 82 12.95 32.61 -17.09
N ILE A 83 11.84 31.92 -16.87
CA ILE A 83 11.76 30.76 -15.92
C ILE A 83 12.85 29.75 -16.28
N ALA A 84 12.92 29.34 -17.56
CA ALA A 84 13.92 28.37 -18.02
C ALA A 84 15.36 28.86 -17.83
N ARG A 85 15.66 30.16 -18.13
CA ARG A 85 17.00 30.74 -18.01
C ARG A 85 17.47 30.83 -16.55
N VAL A 86 16.62 31.33 -15.65
CA VAL A 86 16.99 31.47 -14.23
C VAL A 86 16.87 30.14 -13.43
N GLY A 87 16.33 29.09 -14.04
CA GLY A 87 16.12 27.82 -13.37
C GLY A 87 15.07 27.88 -12.23
N TYR A 88 14.10 28.81 -12.35
CA TYR A 88 13.07 28.96 -11.34
C TYR A 88 12.09 27.79 -11.35
N VAL A 89 11.96 27.12 -10.20
CA VAL A 89 10.92 26.11 -9.98
C VAL A 89 9.79 26.74 -9.18
N PRO A 90 8.57 26.85 -9.75
CA PRO A 90 7.44 27.42 -9.03
C PRO A 90 7.15 26.69 -7.73
N ASN A 91 7.15 27.41 -6.62
CA ASN A 91 6.77 26.84 -5.33
C ASN A 91 5.26 26.62 -5.28
N ARG A 92 4.84 25.37 -5.53
CA ARG A 92 3.43 24.96 -5.51
C ARG A 92 2.77 25.16 -4.13
N ILE A 93 3.56 25.09 -3.04
CA ILE A 93 3.07 25.30 -1.67
C ILE A 93 2.73 26.78 -1.46
N ALA A 94 3.56 27.71 -1.95
CA ALA A 94 3.25 29.14 -1.90
C ALA A 94 2.04 29.50 -2.77
N GLY A 95 1.84 28.78 -3.87
CA GLY A 95 0.65 28.86 -4.71
C GLY A 95 -0.63 28.40 -4.00
N ALA A 96 -0.55 27.33 -3.22
CA ALA A 96 -1.66 26.76 -2.45
C ALA A 96 -2.14 27.70 -1.32
N LEU A 97 -1.27 28.55 -0.75
CA LEU A 97 -1.65 29.58 0.23
C LEU A 97 -2.63 30.62 -0.36
N ALA A 98 -2.53 30.88 -1.66
CA ALA A 98 -3.43 31.83 -2.34
C ALA A 98 -4.67 31.17 -2.96
N SER A 99 -4.68 29.85 -3.18
CA SER A 99 -5.78 29.10 -3.81
C SER A 99 -6.57 28.21 -2.85
N ALA A 100 -6.29 28.25 -1.55
CA ALA A 100 -6.87 27.43 -0.49
C ALA A 100 -6.61 25.90 -0.62
N ARG A 101 -6.15 25.36 -1.75
CA ARG A 101 -5.84 23.94 -2.00
C ARG A 101 -4.59 23.79 -2.87
N SER A 102 -3.81 22.72 -2.63
CA SER A 102 -2.70 22.32 -3.52
C SER A 102 -3.18 21.23 -4.50
N ASP A 103 -2.40 21.00 -5.56
CA ASP A 103 -2.66 19.90 -6.51
C ASP A 103 -2.17 18.55 -5.96
N LEU A 104 -1.79 18.47 -4.69
CA LEU A 104 -1.30 17.24 -4.07
C LEU A 104 -2.47 16.30 -3.73
N VAL A 105 -2.29 15.02 -3.96
CA VAL A 105 -3.13 13.94 -3.44
C VAL A 105 -2.31 13.15 -2.45
N GLY A 106 -2.65 13.24 -1.16
CA GLY A 106 -1.98 12.44 -0.14
C GLY A 106 -2.40 10.98 -0.23
N VAL A 107 -1.45 10.07 -0.39
CA VAL A 107 -1.71 8.62 -0.50
C VAL A 107 -0.97 7.89 0.60
N ILE A 108 -1.72 7.24 1.49
CA ILE A 108 -1.16 6.48 2.61
C ILE A 108 -1.41 5.00 2.39
N ILE A 109 -0.31 4.26 2.21
CA ILE A 109 -0.32 2.81 2.06
C ILE A 109 0.49 2.15 3.20
N PRO A 110 0.18 0.90 3.56
CA PRO A 110 0.91 0.25 4.65
C PRO A 110 2.27 -0.32 4.22
N SER A 111 2.49 -0.67 2.95
CA SER A 111 3.72 -1.35 2.52
C SER A 111 4.03 -1.10 1.06
N LEU A 112 5.31 -0.98 0.71
CA LEU A 112 5.81 -1.00 -0.67
C LEU A 112 6.20 -2.40 -1.13
N THR A 113 6.49 -3.31 -0.20
CA THR A 113 6.89 -4.68 -0.53
C THR A 113 5.70 -5.62 -0.72
N ASN A 114 4.52 -5.23 -0.25
CA ASN A 114 3.30 -5.98 -0.52
C ASN A 114 2.86 -5.72 -1.97
N ILE A 115 2.87 -6.76 -2.78
CA ILE A 115 2.68 -6.75 -4.23
C ILE A 115 1.32 -6.18 -4.70
N VAL A 116 0.36 -6.00 -3.81
CA VAL A 116 -0.97 -5.47 -4.17
C VAL A 116 -0.98 -3.96 -4.41
N TYR A 117 -0.08 -3.20 -3.76
CA TYR A 117 -0.10 -1.73 -3.84
C TYR A 117 0.44 -1.15 -5.14
N PRO A 118 1.45 -1.71 -5.81
CA PRO A 118 1.89 -1.24 -7.12
C PRO A 118 0.76 -1.13 -8.15
N ASP A 119 -0.14 -2.12 -8.21
CA ASP A 119 -1.29 -2.08 -9.14
C ASP A 119 -2.28 -0.96 -8.77
N VAL A 120 -2.57 -0.77 -7.49
CA VAL A 120 -3.44 0.32 -7.02
C VAL A 120 -2.84 1.69 -7.37
N LEU A 121 -1.54 1.86 -7.12
CA LEU A 121 -0.83 3.11 -7.42
C LEU A 121 -0.76 3.38 -8.92
N ARG A 122 -0.59 2.35 -9.75
CA ARG A 122 -0.63 2.45 -11.20
C ARG A 122 -2.00 2.91 -11.68
N GLY A 123 -3.09 2.27 -11.23
CA GLY A 123 -4.44 2.68 -11.59
C GLY A 123 -4.77 4.11 -11.15
N LEU A 124 -4.31 4.52 -9.97
CA LEU A 124 -4.44 5.89 -9.49
C LEU A 124 -3.64 6.87 -10.36
N HIS A 125 -2.39 6.54 -10.72
CA HIS A 125 -1.56 7.34 -11.60
C HIS A 125 -2.24 7.55 -12.95
N ASP A 126 -2.68 6.48 -13.60
CA ASP A 126 -3.33 6.52 -14.92
C ASP A 126 -4.61 7.38 -14.92
N ALA A 127 -5.32 7.42 -13.79
CA ALA A 127 -6.51 8.27 -13.67
C ALA A 127 -6.17 9.76 -13.44
N LEU A 128 -5.00 10.10 -12.91
CA LEU A 128 -4.66 11.45 -12.46
C LEU A 128 -3.55 12.13 -13.28
N CYS A 129 -2.71 11.39 -14.03
CA CYS A 129 -1.49 11.91 -14.66
C CYS A 129 -1.71 13.14 -15.55
N ASP A 130 -2.81 13.15 -16.35
CA ASP A 130 -3.13 14.24 -17.27
C ASP A 130 -3.99 15.35 -16.63
N ARG A 131 -4.24 15.27 -15.32
CA ARG A 131 -5.13 16.20 -14.60
C ARG A 131 -4.39 17.19 -13.72
N GLY A 132 -3.06 17.21 -13.77
CA GLY A 132 -2.22 18.12 -12.99
C GLY A 132 -2.16 17.79 -11.49
N LEU A 133 -2.78 16.69 -11.07
CA LEU A 133 -2.74 16.22 -9.69
C LEU A 133 -1.51 15.35 -9.43
N LEU A 134 -0.86 15.54 -8.29
CA LEU A 134 0.37 14.87 -7.91
C LEU A 134 0.14 13.94 -6.70
N PRO A 135 0.10 12.61 -6.89
CA PRO A 135 0.09 11.68 -5.78
C PRO A 135 1.39 11.70 -4.98
N VAL A 136 1.28 11.92 -3.66
CA VAL A 136 2.40 11.88 -2.71
C VAL A 136 2.20 10.66 -1.81
N VAL A 137 3.01 9.61 -2.05
CA VAL A 137 2.89 8.34 -1.37
C VAL A 137 3.68 8.35 -0.06
N SER A 138 3.03 7.93 1.02
CA SER A 138 3.61 7.74 2.34
C SER A 138 3.32 6.33 2.86
N VAL A 139 4.27 5.73 3.59
CA VAL A 139 4.21 4.34 4.02
C VAL A 139 4.16 4.22 5.53
N THR A 140 3.19 3.47 6.06
CA THR A 140 2.95 3.35 7.51
C THR A 140 3.60 2.13 8.16
N GLY A 141 4.01 1.11 7.40
CA GLY A 141 4.41 -0.18 7.97
C GLY A 141 3.32 -0.83 8.82
N TYR A 142 2.04 -0.62 8.49
CA TYR A 142 0.86 -1.02 9.28
C TYR A 142 0.76 -0.34 10.66
N SER A 143 1.61 0.64 10.98
CA SER A 143 1.60 1.35 12.25
C SER A 143 0.54 2.44 12.28
N VAL A 144 -0.49 2.27 13.11
CA VAL A 144 -1.55 3.26 13.33
C VAL A 144 -0.99 4.60 13.85
N ARG A 145 0.07 4.52 14.68
CA ARG A 145 0.75 5.72 15.21
C ARG A 145 1.53 6.48 14.12
N LEU A 146 2.14 5.75 13.17
CA LEU A 146 2.83 6.38 12.04
C LEU A 146 1.81 6.97 11.06
N GLU A 147 0.68 6.28 10.82
CA GLU A 147 -0.42 6.79 10.01
C GLU A 147 -0.90 8.14 10.52
N GLU A 148 -1.15 8.27 11.81
CA GLU A 148 -1.60 9.53 12.44
C GLU A 148 -0.64 10.69 12.14
N ARG A 149 0.68 10.47 12.31
CA ARG A 149 1.70 11.49 12.00
C ARG A 149 1.74 11.85 10.52
N LEU A 150 1.62 10.85 9.62
CA LEU A 150 1.64 11.07 8.18
C LEU A 150 0.38 11.80 7.70
N VAL A 151 -0.79 11.46 8.24
CA VAL A 151 -2.04 12.20 7.99
C VAL A 151 -1.89 13.66 8.38
N GLN A 152 -1.39 13.93 9.60
CA GLN A 152 -1.17 15.30 10.05
C GLN A 152 -0.21 16.07 9.12
N SER A 153 0.90 15.45 8.73
CA SER A 153 1.90 16.07 7.84
C SER A 153 1.35 16.37 6.45
N LEU A 154 0.60 15.41 5.87
CA LEU A 154 0.00 15.60 4.54
C LEU A 154 -1.13 16.62 4.55
N LEU A 155 -1.99 16.64 5.57
CA LEU A 155 -3.05 17.63 5.71
C LEU A 155 -2.50 19.06 5.86
N ALA A 156 -1.32 19.23 6.49
CA ALA A 156 -0.65 20.52 6.57
C ALA A 156 -0.26 21.10 5.20
N LEU A 157 -0.10 20.24 4.18
CA LEU A 157 0.15 20.64 2.79
C LEU A 157 -1.13 21.02 2.02
N ARG A 158 -2.30 21.02 2.66
CA ARG A 158 -3.62 21.30 2.07
C ARG A 158 -3.88 20.51 0.78
N PRO A 159 -3.83 19.19 0.80
CA PRO A 159 -3.99 18.38 -0.40
C PRO A 159 -5.38 18.54 -1.01
N ALA A 160 -5.52 18.25 -2.31
CA ALA A 160 -6.80 18.19 -3.00
C ALA A 160 -7.68 17.04 -2.48
N ALA A 161 -7.05 15.93 -2.10
CA ALA A 161 -7.71 14.77 -1.52
C ALA A 161 -6.71 13.93 -0.69
N MET A 162 -7.24 13.04 0.15
CA MET A 162 -6.49 12.03 0.88
C MET A 162 -7.00 10.64 0.53
N ILE A 163 -6.07 9.72 0.26
CA ILE A 163 -6.35 8.29 0.08
C ILE A 163 -5.68 7.52 1.22
N LEU A 164 -6.43 6.68 1.90
CA LEU A 164 -5.94 5.83 2.99
C LEU A 164 -6.29 4.37 2.72
N THR A 165 -5.41 3.46 3.12
CA THR A 165 -5.65 2.04 2.96
C THR A 165 -6.36 1.45 4.16
N GLY A 166 -7.47 0.76 3.92
CA GLY A 166 -8.30 0.15 4.96
C GLY A 166 -9.19 1.18 5.65
N ARG A 167 -9.79 0.77 6.78
CA ARG A 167 -10.85 1.52 7.44
C ARG A 167 -10.68 1.61 8.95
N GLN A 168 -9.56 1.10 9.45
CA GLN A 168 -9.29 1.11 10.88
C GLN A 168 -8.20 2.12 11.18
N HIS A 169 -8.65 3.31 11.55
CA HIS A 169 -7.81 4.44 11.90
C HIS A 169 -7.92 4.73 13.41
N SER A 170 -6.94 5.45 13.98
CA SER A 170 -7.08 5.95 15.34
C SER A 170 -8.25 6.94 15.44
N LYS A 171 -8.75 7.14 16.67
CA LYS A 171 -9.77 8.17 16.91
C LYS A 171 -9.26 9.56 16.48
N ALA A 172 -7.97 9.85 16.73
CA ALA A 172 -7.35 11.12 16.37
C ALA A 172 -7.26 11.25 14.83
N THR A 173 -6.80 10.23 14.10
CA THR A 173 -6.78 10.20 12.63
C THR A 173 -8.18 10.43 12.07
N THR A 174 -9.18 9.69 12.55
CA THR A 174 -10.57 9.83 12.09
C THR A 174 -11.10 11.26 12.31
N GLN A 175 -10.80 11.88 13.45
CA GLN A 175 -11.21 13.26 13.73
C GLN A 175 -10.51 14.27 12.83
N MET A 176 -9.20 14.12 12.59
CA MET A 176 -8.46 14.98 11.66
C MET A 176 -9.04 14.90 10.25
N LEU A 177 -9.27 13.68 9.74
CA LEU A 177 -9.82 13.47 8.40
C LEU A 177 -11.23 14.06 8.25
N ARG A 178 -12.12 13.86 9.22
CA ARG A 178 -13.48 14.43 9.19
C ARG A 178 -13.51 15.96 9.20
N ARG A 179 -12.50 16.59 9.82
CA ARG A 179 -12.38 18.05 9.92
C ARG A 179 -11.57 18.68 8.80
N ALA A 180 -10.92 17.87 7.98
CA ALA A 180 -9.96 18.34 6.99
C ALA A 180 -10.59 19.17 5.84
N GLY A 181 -11.89 19.00 5.58
CA GLY A 181 -12.58 19.71 4.49
C GLY A 181 -12.10 19.32 3.09
N VAL A 182 -11.45 18.14 2.95
CA VAL A 182 -10.99 17.55 1.70
C VAL A 182 -11.63 16.20 1.49
N THR A 183 -11.69 15.73 0.24
CA THR A 183 -12.21 14.39 -0.08
C THR A 183 -11.32 13.32 0.54
N ILE A 184 -11.92 12.41 1.30
CA ILE A 184 -11.25 11.28 1.93
C ILE A 184 -11.70 9.98 1.25
N ILE A 185 -10.76 9.20 0.71
CA ILE A 185 -11.06 7.92 0.07
C ILE A 185 -10.35 6.82 0.83
N GLU A 186 -11.11 5.92 1.43
CA GLU A 186 -10.63 4.70 2.05
C GLU A 186 -10.63 3.59 1.00
N ILE A 187 -9.48 3.00 0.70
CA ILE A 187 -9.34 1.99 -0.35
C ILE A 187 -9.11 0.59 0.22
N MET A 188 -9.31 -0.44 -0.63
CA MET A 188 -9.04 -1.87 -0.36
C MET A 188 -9.99 -2.55 0.63
N ASP A 189 -11.01 -1.87 1.15
CA ASP A 189 -12.00 -2.47 2.08
C ASP A 189 -13.36 -1.79 1.88
N SER A 190 -14.41 -2.55 1.61
CA SER A 190 -15.78 -2.07 1.47
C SER A 190 -16.68 -2.44 2.66
N ASP A 191 -16.16 -3.17 3.67
CA ASP A 191 -16.96 -3.62 4.81
C ASP A 191 -17.18 -2.50 5.85
N GLY A 192 -18.40 -1.99 6.02
CA GLY A 192 -18.83 -1.00 7.03
C GLY A 192 -18.97 0.44 6.48
N ALA A 193 -19.20 1.48 7.31
CA ALA A 193 -19.45 2.87 6.89
C ALA A 193 -18.15 3.67 6.70
N PRO A 194 -17.89 4.38 5.57
CA PRO A 194 -16.68 5.16 5.35
C PRO A 194 -16.64 6.46 6.17
N ILE A 195 -15.43 7.07 6.27
CA ILE A 195 -15.30 8.44 6.74
C ILE A 195 -15.99 9.40 5.76
N ASP A 196 -15.73 9.24 4.45
CA ASP A 196 -16.34 9.96 3.34
C ASP A 196 -16.66 8.96 2.21
N VAL A 197 -15.64 8.43 1.50
CA VAL A 197 -15.80 7.49 0.39
C VAL A 197 -15.01 6.22 0.67
N SER A 198 -15.57 5.04 0.32
CA SER A 198 -14.83 3.77 0.31
C SER A 198 -14.89 3.09 -1.04
N ILE A 199 -13.74 2.61 -1.51
CA ILE A 199 -13.58 1.86 -2.77
C ILE A 199 -12.73 0.62 -2.48
N GLY A 200 -13.33 -0.55 -2.57
CA GLY A 200 -12.62 -1.78 -2.23
C GLY A 200 -13.48 -3.01 -2.41
N MET A 201 -13.15 -4.06 -1.70
CA MET A 201 -13.90 -5.31 -1.71
C MET A 201 -14.25 -5.75 -0.29
N SER A 202 -15.27 -6.59 -0.16
CA SER A 202 -15.62 -7.21 1.13
C SER A 202 -14.69 -8.37 1.44
N HIS A 203 -13.80 -8.20 2.43
CA HIS A 203 -12.92 -9.26 2.91
C HIS A 203 -13.69 -10.42 3.56
N ARG A 204 -14.83 -10.13 4.16
CA ARG A 204 -15.73 -11.14 4.72
C ARG A 204 -16.33 -12.01 3.62
N ARG A 205 -16.90 -11.42 2.56
CA ARG A 205 -17.47 -12.17 1.44
C ARG A 205 -16.40 -12.97 0.70
N ALA A 206 -15.22 -12.41 0.50
CA ALA A 206 -14.11 -13.09 -0.13
C ALA A 206 -13.67 -14.34 0.66
N ALA A 207 -13.50 -14.22 1.97
CA ALA A 207 -13.16 -15.34 2.85
C ALA A 207 -14.21 -16.45 2.80
N LYS A 208 -15.49 -16.08 2.87
CA LYS A 208 -16.61 -17.03 2.77
C LYS A 208 -16.60 -17.75 1.42
N ALA A 209 -16.43 -17.03 0.31
CA ALA A 209 -16.37 -17.62 -1.03
C ALA A 209 -15.19 -18.59 -1.19
N SER A 210 -14.02 -18.29 -0.60
CA SER A 210 -12.88 -19.22 -0.56
C SER A 210 -13.19 -20.50 0.18
N ALA A 211 -13.81 -20.40 1.36
CA ALA A 211 -14.23 -21.57 2.14
C ALA A 211 -15.27 -22.39 1.40
N GLU A 212 -16.31 -21.77 0.87
CA GLU A 212 -17.38 -22.44 0.10
C GLU A 212 -16.84 -23.17 -1.13
N TYR A 213 -15.87 -22.58 -1.84
CA TYR A 213 -15.22 -23.24 -2.97
C TYR A 213 -14.54 -24.53 -2.55
N LEU A 214 -13.66 -24.46 -1.54
CA LEU A 214 -12.91 -25.62 -1.08
C LEU A 214 -13.83 -26.71 -0.48
N LEU A 215 -14.87 -26.31 0.25
CA LEU A 215 -15.87 -27.23 0.79
C LEU A 215 -16.66 -27.95 -0.32
N ARG A 216 -17.04 -27.24 -1.41
CA ARG A 216 -17.70 -27.84 -2.60
C ARG A 216 -16.80 -28.83 -3.33
N ARG A 217 -15.46 -28.61 -3.30
CA ARG A 217 -14.47 -29.57 -3.83
C ARG A 217 -14.33 -30.83 -2.99
N GLY A 218 -14.97 -30.89 -1.83
CA GLY A 218 -15.01 -32.08 -0.96
C GLY A 218 -14.03 -32.05 0.20
N TYR A 219 -13.16 -31.02 0.31
CA TYR A 219 -12.20 -30.93 1.41
C TYR A 219 -12.89 -30.69 2.75
N ARG A 220 -12.38 -31.35 3.81
CA ARG A 220 -12.94 -31.28 5.18
C ARG A 220 -11.90 -31.00 6.25
N ARG A 221 -10.60 -31.22 5.98
CA ARG A 221 -9.50 -31.00 6.94
C ARG A 221 -8.59 -29.89 6.41
N PHE A 222 -8.66 -28.74 7.05
CA PHE A 222 -8.02 -27.52 6.58
C PHE A 222 -6.80 -27.14 7.41
N GLY A 223 -5.81 -26.54 6.73
CA GLY A 223 -4.76 -25.74 7.30
C GLY A 223 -4.89 -24.29 6.87
N TYR A 224 -4.36 -23.40 7.68
CA TYR A 224 -4.18 -21.99 7.32
C TYR A 224 -2.72 -21.59 7.41
N VAL A 225 -2.23 -20.88 6.41
CA VAL A 225 -0.90 -20.28 6.41
C VAL A 225 -1.04 -18.77 6.20
N GLY A 226 -0.52 -18.02 7.15
CA GLY A 226 -0.55 -16.57 7.12
C GLY A 226 0.75 -15.93 7.59
N HIS A 227 0.74 -14.61 7.66
CA HIS A 227 1.87 -13.83 8.17
C HIS A 227 1.38 -12.73 9.11
N GLU A 228 2.22 -12.37 10.05
CA GLU A 228 2.01 -11.24 10.95
C GLU A 228 3.33 -10.48 11.11
N GLY A 229 3.38 -9.22 10.67
CA GLY A 229 4.51 -8.34 10.87
C GLY A 229 4.50 -7.71 12.26
N ALA A 230 5.38 -6.75 12.49
CA ALA A 230 5.43 -5.97 13.74
C ALA A 230 4.10 -5.25 14.05
N HIS A 231 3.29 -5.03 13.02
CA HIS A 231 1.93 -4.49 13.12
C HIS A 231 0.98 -5.35 12.29
N ARG A 232 -0.22 -5.58 12.83
CA ARG A 232 -1.20 -6.49 12.25
C ARG A 232 -1.88 -5.89 11.00
N ASP A 233 -1.91 -6.63 9.88
CA ASP A 233 -2.83 -6.36 8.78
C ASP A 233 -4.25 -6.83 9.15
N LEU A 234 -5.09 -5.89 9.55
CA LEU A 234 -6.43 -6.18 10.04
C LEU A 234 -7.36 -6.74 8.95
N ARG A 235 -7.09 -6.49 7.67
CA ARG A 235 -7.85 -7.06 6.55
C ARG A 235 -7.51 -8.54 6.38
N ALA A 236 -6.23 -8.91 6.42
CA ALA A 236 -5.79 -10.30 6.40
C ALA A 236 -6.31 -11.06 7.62
N HIS A 237 -6.24 -10.45 8.80
CA HIS A 237 -6.80 -11.03 10.03
C HIS A 237 -8.30 -11.27 9.92
N ARG A 238 -9.07 -10.31 9.38
CA ARG A 238 -10.51 -10.45 9.17
C ARG A 238 -10.83 -11.55 8.16
N ARG A 239 -10.07 -11.66 7.06
CA ARG A 239 -10.22 -12.78 6.10
C ARG A 239 -9.99 -14.12 6.77
N ARG A 240 -8.88 -14.25 7.53
CA ARG A 240 -8.60 -15.45 8.30
C ARG A 240 -9.78 -15.84 9.20
N ALA A 241 -10.22 -14.96 10.07
CA ALA A 241 -11.32 -15.22 11.00
C ALA A 241 -12.58 -15.68 10.26
N ASN A 242 -13.02 -14.96 9.22
CA ASN A 242 -14.23 -15.32 8.47
C ASN A 242 -14.08 -16.62 7.65
N PHE A 243 -12.88 -16.96 7.17
CA PHE A 243 -12.62 -18.25 6.53
C PHE A 243 -12.76 -19.39 7.53
N LEU A 244 -12.10 -19.28 8.68
CA LEU A 244 -12.16 -20.29 9.74
C LEU A 244 -13.59 -20.50 10.26
N ASP A 245 -14.32 -19.40 10.45
CA ASP A 245 -15.71 -19.44 10.90
C ASP A 245 -16.61 -20.14 9.86
N ALA A 246 -16.41 -19.86 8.56
CA ALA A 246 -17.18 -20.51 7.49
C ALA A 246 -16.88 -22.01 7.38
N VAL A 247 -15.63 -22.42 7.54
CA VAL A 247 -15.22 -23.85 7.56
C VAL A 247 -15.87 -24.56 8.73
N ARG A 248 -15.76 -24.03 9.95
CA ARG A 248 -16.35 -24.60 11.17
C ARG A 248 -17.87 -24.67 11.10
N ALA A 249 -18.52 -23.63 10.59
CA ALA A 249 -19.98 -23.60 10.42
C ALA A 249 -20.49 -24.67 9.45
N ALA A 250 -19.64 -25.11 8.52
CA ALA A 250 -19.94 -26.22 7.61
C ALA A 250 -19.62 -27.64 8.21
N GLY A 251 -19.22 -27.71 9.47
CA GLY A 251 -18.85 -28.97 10.13
C GLY A 251 -17.52 -29.57 9.65
N ALA A 252 -16.62 -28.72 9.11
CA ALA A 252 -15.28 -29.12 8.71
C ALA A 252 -14.24 -28.65 9.73
N ASP A 253 -13.07 -29.29 9.74
CA ASP A 253 -12.05 -29.12 10.76
C ASP A 253 -10.94 -28.16 10.27
N VAL A 254 -10.52 -27.24 11.15
CA VAL A 254 -9.27 -26.49 10.99
C VAL A 254 -8.25 -27.14 11.92
N LEU A 255 -7.37 -27.97 11.34
CA LEU A 255 -6.43 -28.78 12.11
C LEU A 255 -5.29 -27.96 12.70
N HIS A 256 -4.78 -27.00 11.94
CA HIS A 256 -3.69 -26.12 12.40
C HIS A 256 -3.61 -24.83 11.61
N GLU A 257 -3.08 -23.81 12.28
CA GLU A 257 -2.78 -22.51 11.69
C GLU A 257 -1.29 -22.20 11.90
N GLU A 258 -0.58 -21.88 10.83
CA GLU A 258 0.81 -21.47 10.88
C GLU A 258 0.92 -20.01 10.50
N ILE A 259 1.40 -19.20 11.44
CA ILE A 259 1.56 -17.74 11.25
C ILE A 259 3.05 -17.42 11.23
N GLU A 260 3.53 -17.02 10.06
CA GLU A 260 4.91 -16.57 9.88
C GLU A 260 5.12 -15.16 10.45
N LEU A 261 6.17 -14.98 11.24
CA LEU A 261 6.53 -13.65 11.74
C LEU A 261 7.30 -12.88 10.67
N GLY A 262 6.76 -11.73 10.27
CA GLY A 262 7.38 -10.88 9.25
C GLY A 262 6.48 -10.59 8.05
N ALA A 263 7.10 -10.21 6.93
CA ALA A 263 6.38 -9.90 5.70
C ALA A 263 5.98 -11.17 4.95
N SER A 264 4.84 -11.11 4.24
CA SER A 264 4.46 -12.11 3.25
C SER A 264 5.55 -12.26 2.18
N SER A 265 5.93 -13.50 1.89
CA SER A 265 6.89 -13.81 0.83
C SER A 265 6.86 -15.29 0.43
N VAL A 266 7.41 -15.60 -0.75
CA VAL A 266 7.55 -16.98 -1.23
C VAL A 266 8.39 -17.85 -0.27
N PRO A 267 9.57 -17.42 0.23
CA PRO A 267 10.32 -18.20 1.22
C PRO A 267 9.55 -18.44 2.52
N ALA A 268 8.82 -17.43 3.01
CA ALA A 268 8.02 -17.52 4.23
C ALA A 268 6.89 -18.56 4.07
N GLY A 269 6.17 -18.52 2.94
CA GLY A 269 5.12 -19.50 2.63
C GLY A 269 5.64 -20.93 2.53
N ARG A 270 6.81 -21.13 1.91
CA ARG A 270 7.47 -22.44 1.82
C ARG A 270 7.82 -23.01 3.20
N ALA A 271 8.45 -22.19 4.06
CA ALA A 271 8.83 -22.60 5.41
C ALA A 271 7.61 -22.85 6.30
N ALA A 272 6.58 -22.01 6.21
CA ALA A 272 5.36 -22.16 6.99
C ALA A 272 4.60 -23.44 6.60
N LEU A 273 4.48 -23.76 5.31
CA LEU A 273 3.85 -25.03 4.90
C LEU A 273 4.62 -26.24 5.40
N ALA A 274 5.94 -26.23 5.35
CA ALA A 274 6.77 -27.31 5.88
C ALA A 274 6.48 -27.57 7.38
N ARG A 275 6.40 -26.50 8.20
CA ARG A 275 6.07 -26.62 9.62
C ARG A 275 4.63 -27.07 9.86
N LEU A 276 3.69 -26.58 9.04
CA LEU A 276 2.29 -26.96 9.11
C LEU A 276 2.12 -28.48 8.91
N LEU A 277 2.71 -29.02 7.83
CA LEU A 277 2.61 -30.45 7.49
C LEU A 277 3.35 -31.36 8.48
N ALA A 278 4.47 -30.90 9.04
CA ALA A 278 5.17 -31.64 10.10
C ALA A 278 4.33 -31.81 11.37
N LYS A 279 3.44 -30.82 11.68
CA LYS A 279 2.54 -30.86 12.83
C LYS A 279 1.24 -31.63 12.52
N GLN A 280 0.73 -31.51 11.31
CA GLN A 280 -0.57 -32.03 10.87
C GLN A 280 -0.49 -32.61 9.46
N PRO A 281 -0.01 -33.85 9.29
CA PRO A 281 0.15 -34.48 7.98
C PRO A 281 -1.17 -34.80 7.28
N ASN A 282 -2.30 -34.81 8.01
CA ASN A 282 -3.62 -35.21 7.49
C ASN A 282 -4.43 -34.02 6.92
N ILE A 283 -3.83 -32.86 6.72
CA ILE A 283 -4.47 -31.70 6.08
C ILE A 283 -4.73 -32.03 4.61
N GLU A 284 -5.94 -31.71 4.12
CA GLU A 284 -6.37 -31.92 2.73
C GLU A 284 -6.24 -30.64 1.90
N ALA A 285 -6.46 -29.48 2.51
CA ALA A 285 -6.40 -28.20 1.83
C ALA A 285 -5.80 -27.11 2.73
N VAL A 286 -4.95 -26.27 2.15
CA VAL A 286 -4.36 -25.11 2.84
C VAL A 286 -4.81 -23.81 2.18
N TYR A 287 -5.40 -22.93 3.00
CA TYR A 287 -5.72 -21.57 2.62
C TYR A 287 -4.58 -20.64 3.04
N PHE A 288 -3.98 -19.96 2.07
CA PHE A 288 -2.91 -18.99 2.29
C PHE A 288 -3.46 -17.57 2.33
N SER A 289 -2.89 -16.74 3.22
CA SER A 289 -3.28 -15.33 3.32
C SER A 289 -3.04 -14.53 2.04
N ASN A 290 -2.03 -14.92 1.24
CA ASN A 290 -1.64 -14.28 -0.02
C ASN A 290 -1.06 -15.31 -1.01
N ASP A 291 -1.10 -14.99 -2.30
CA ASP A 291 -0.59 -15.86 -3.37
C ASP A 291 0.92 -16.08 -3.31
N ASP A 292 1.72 -15.09 -2.91
CA ASP A 292 3.17 -15.26 -2.74
C ASP A 292 3.50 -16.37 -1.74
N MET A 293 2.75 -16.46 -0.64
CA MET A 293 2.89 -17.56 0.32
C MET A 293 2.39 -18.90 -0.26
N ALA A 294 1.29 -18.88 -1.02
CA ALA A 294 0.77 -20.09 -1.69
C ALA A 294 1.74 -20.62 -2.75
N ILE A 295 2.39 -19.73 -3.50
CA ILE A 295 3.47 -20.08 -4.44
C ILE A 295 4.64 -20.75 -3.70
N GLY A 296 5.02 -20.20 -2.54
CA GLY A 296 6.01 -20.82 -1.66
C GLY A 296 5.62 -22.22 -1.22
N GLY A 297 4.34 -22.42 -0.87
CA GLY A 297 3.75 -23.71 -0.56
C GLY A 297 3.83 -24.69 -1.75
N ALA A 298 3.49 -24.22 -2.94
CA ALA A 298 3.58 -25.03 -4.16
C ALA A 298 5.04 -25.46 -4.47
N HIS A 299 6.03 -24.58 -4.24
CA HIS A 299 7.44 -24.94 -4.33
C HIS A 299 7.87 -25.97 -3.27
N HIS A 300 7.29 -25.92 -2.07
CA HIS A 300 7.51 -26.96 -1.07
C HIS A 300 6.97 -28.31 -1.56
N CYS A 301 5.73 -28.34 -2.01
CA CYS A 301 5.10 -29.56 -2.54
C CYS A 301 5.92 -30.20 -3.68
N LEU A 302 6.32 -29.37 -4.66
CA LEU A 302 7.13 -29.80 -5.79
C LEU A 302 8.47 -30.42 -5.34
N ALA A 303 9.15 -29.79 -4.38
CA ALA A 303 10.46 -30.27 -3.87
C ALA A 303 10.37 -31.57 -3.08
N HIS A 304 9.20 -31.92 -2.56
CA HIS A 304 8.97 -33.13 -1.71
C HIS A 304 8.08 -34.18 -2.38
N GLY A 305 7.75 -34.00 -3.67
CA GLY A 305 6.92 -34.97 -4.41
C GLY A 305 5.46 -35.01 -3.97
N ILE A 306 4.97 -33.96 -3.28
CA ILE A 306 3.56 -33.86 -2.87
C ILE A 306 2.74 -33.41 -4.06
N SER A 307 1.79 -34.23 -4.52
CA SER A 307 0.94 -33.90 -5.66
C SER A 307 -0.12 -32.86 -5.26
N THR A 308 -0.23 -31.79 -6.05
CA THR A 308 -1.33 -30.81 -5.92
C THR A 308 -2.29 -30.96 -7.09
N PRO A 309 -3.61 -31.05 -6.89
CA PRO A 309 -4.33 -31.01 -5.61
C PRO A 309 -4.52 -32.39 -4.94
N ASP A 310 -4.00 -33.49 -5.54
CA ASP A 310 -4.41 -34.87 -5.19
C ASP A 310 -4.01 -35.25 -3.75
N ASP A 311 -2.77 -34.91 -3.31
CA ASP A 311 -2.33 -35.13 -1.93
C ASP A 311 -2.62 -33.91 -1.04
N LEU A 312 -2.52 -32.69 -1.59
CA LEU A 312 -2.72 -31.45 -0.87
C LEU A 312 -3.20 -30.33 -1.78
N ALA A 313 -4.37 -29.79 -1.49
CA ALA A 313 -4.89 -28.61 -2.20
C ALA A 313 -4.29 -27.31 -1.64
N LEU A 314 -3.95 -26.37 -2.52
CA LEU A 314 -3.41 -25.05 -2.17
C LEU A 314 -4.32 -23.97 -2.74
N PHE A 315 -4.74 -23.04 -1.90
CA PHE A 315 -5.59 -21.92 -2.29
C PHE A 315 -5.03 -20.60 -1.80
N GLY A 316 -4.85 -19.65 -2.71
CA GLY A 316 -4.25 -18.34 -2.45
C GLY A 316 -5.25 -17.19 -2.31
N PHE A 317 -4.73 -15.96 -2.36
CA PHE A 317 -5.50 -14.72 -2.34
C PHE A 317 -4.71 -13.60 -3.01
N ASN A 318 -5.29 -12.90 -3.93
CA ASN A 318 -4.93 -11.73 -4.72
C ASN A 318 -5.01 -11.94 -6.24
N GLY A 319 -4.87 -13.16 -6.76
CA GLY A 319 -4.87 -13.45 -8.19
C GLY A 319 -3.61 -12.89 -8.88
N LEU A 320 -2.42 -13.21 -8.34
CA LEU A 320 -1.17 -12.77 -8.95
C LEU A 320 -0.91 -13.52 -10.26
N ASP A 321 -0.45 -12.80 -11.27
CA ASP A 321 -0.12 -13.34 -12.59
C ASP A 321 0.97 -14.43 -12.52
N ILE A 322 1.97 -14.26 -11.65
CA ILE A 322 2.99 -15.29 -11.42
C ILE A 322 2.38 -16.62 -10.91
N GLY A 323 1.32 -16.56 -10.10
CA GLY A 323 0.59 -17.74 -9.64
C GLY A 323 -0.18 -18.41 -10.79
N GLN A 324 -0.67 -17.63 -11.74
CA GLN A 324 -1.41 -18.11 -12.90
C GLN A 324 -0.51 -18.71 -13.99
N THR A 325 0.78 -18.37 -14.00
CA THR A 325 1.77 -18.87 -14.97
C THR A 325 2.59 -20.06 -14.46
N MET A 326 2.28 -20.56 -13.24
CA MET A 326 2.86 -21.80 -12.73
C MET A 326 2.48 -23.00 -13.60
N ALA A 327 3.28 -24.08 -13.60
CA ALA A 327 2.99 -25.33 -14.30
C ALA A 327 1.61 -25.91 -13.90
N LYS A 328 1.21 -25.75 -12.63
CA LYS A 328 -0.16 -25.92 -12.14
C LYS A 328 -0.65 -24.55 -11.67
N PRO A 329 -1.49 -23.85 -12.44
CA PRO A 329 -2.00 -22.53 -12.07
C PRO A 329 -2.68 -22.53 -10.70
N LEU A 330 -2.38 -21.51 -9.89
CA LEU A 330 -2.86 -21.39 -8.52
C LEU A 330 -4.35 -21.11 -8.47
N SER A 331 -5.09 -21.91 -7.71
CA SER A 331 -6.47 -21.60 -7.31
C SER A 331 -6.45 -20.44 -6.31
N THR A 332 -7.21 -19.36 -6.59
CA THR A 332 -7.12 -18.12 -5.81
C THR A 332 -8.35 -17.23 -6.00
N LEU A 333 -8.43 -16.15 -5.24
CA LEU A 333 -9.34 -15.03 -5.52
C LEU A 333 -8.59 -13.87 -6.15
N LEU A 334 -8.98 -13.48 -7.37
CA LEU A 334 -8.51 -12.26 -8.03
C LEU A 334 -9.17 -11.04 -7.38
N THR A 335 -8.34 -10.08 -6.97
CA THR A 335 -8.76 -8.78 -6.46
C THR A 335 -8.50 -7.71 -7.52
N TYR A 336 -9.47 -6.82 -7.76
CA TYR A 336 -9.41 -5.79 -8.81
C TYR A 336 -8.63 -4.55 -8.34
N ARG A 337 -7.33 -4.74 -8.08
CA ARG A 337 -6.45 -3.72 -7.48
C ARG A 337 -6.26 -2.48 -8.36
N TYR A 338 -6.02 -2.70 -9.64
CA TYR A 338 -5.87 -1.61 -10.61
C TYR A 338 -7.14 -0.77 -10.71
N GLU A 339 -8.29 -1.43 -10.78
CA GLU A 339 -9.62 -0.80 -10.84
C GLU A 339 -9.91 0.03 -9.58
N ILE A 340 -9.49 -0.45 -8.40
CA ILE A 340 -9.58 0.32 -7.15
C ILE A 340 -8.82 1.64 -7.29
N GLY A 341 -7.60 1.61 -7.84
CA GLY A 341 -6.79 2.80 -8.09
C GLY A 341 -7.46 3.77 -9.07
N VAL A 342 -7.94 3.25 -10.21
CA VAL A 342 -8.64 4.04 -11.23
C VAL A 342 -9.89 4.70 -10.65
N LEU A 343 -10.71 3.95 -9.93
CA LEU A 343 -11.94 4.45 -9.32
C LEU A 343 -11.65 5.50 -8.23
N ALA A 344 -10.60 5.31 -7.44
CA ALA A 344 -10.17 6.30 -6.46
C ALA A 344 -9.76 7.62 -7.13
N GLY A 345 -8.99 7.57 -8.21
CA GLY A 345 -8.64 8.75 -9.01
C GLY A 345 -9.85 9.44 -9.61
N ARG A 346 -10.77 8.69 -10.21
CA ARG A 346 -12.02 9.23 -10.75
C ARG A 346 -12.90 9.87 -9.68
N ALA A 347 -13.04 9.26 -8.51
CA ALA A 347 -13.80 9.81 -7.40
C ALA A 347 -13.23 11.18 -6.95
N ILE A 348 -11.90 11.35 -6.94
CA ILE A 348 -11.27 12.64 -6.66
C ILE A 348 -11.69 13.66 -7.72
N LEU A 349 -11.57 13.33 -9.00
CA LEU A 349 -11.90 14.26 -10.09
C LEU A 349 -13.37 14.68 -10.06
N THR A 350 -14.28 13.73 -9.87
CA THR A 350 -15.72 13.97 -9.76
C THR A 350 -16.03 14.93 -8.59
N ARG A 351 -15.38 14.73 -7.43
CA ARG A 351 -15.54 15.64 -6.27
C ARG A 351 -14.97 17.03 -6.53
N LEU A 352 -13.83 17.12 -7.22
CA LEU A 352 -13.23 18.42 -7.57
C LEU A 352 -14.12 19.23 -8.53
N ASN A 353 -14.90 18.53 -9.37
CA ASN A 353 -15.91 19.12 -10.24
C ASN A 353 -17.24 19.44 -9.52
N ASN A 354 -17.35 19.21 -8.20
CA ASN A 354 -18.57 19.33 -7.41
C ASN A 354 -19.72 18.42 -7.86
N GLU A 355 -19.39 17.28 -8.47
CA GLU A 355 -20.35 16.27 -8.90
C GLU A 355 -20.63 15.25 -7.77
N LYS A 356 -21.77 14.58 -7.85
CA LYS A 356 -22.14 13.50 -6.91
C LYS A 356 -21.37 12.24 -7.20
N ILE A 357 -20.96 11.52 -6.14
CA ILE A 357 -20.31 10.21 -6.24
C ILE A 357 -20.97 9.22 -5.30
N ASP A 358 -20.83 7.93 -5.61
CA ASP A 358 -21.18 6.87 -4.69
C ASP A 358 -20.20 6.85 -3.53
N LEU A 359 -20.75 6.93 -2.32
CA LEU A 359 -19.92 6.95 -1.10
C LEU A 359 -19.33 5.56 -0.78
N ARG A 360 -19.79 4.52 -1.46
CA ARG A 360 -19.35 3.15 -1.23
C ARG A 360 -19.38 2.33 -2.50
N THR A 361 -18.21 1.98 -3.00
CA THR A 361 -18.04 1.14 -4.19
C THR A 361 -17.40 -0.19 -3.80
N ASP A 362 -18.16 -1.28 -3.94
CA ASP A 362 -17.65 -2.64 -3.79
C ASP A 362 -17.31 -3.18 -5.19
N VAL A 363 -16.02 -3.27 -5.50
CA VAL A 363 -15.54 -3.77 -6.80
C VAL A 363 -15.66 -5.29 -6.93
N GLY A 364 -15.99 -5.98 -5.83
CA GLY A 364 -16.05 -7.43 -5.82
C GLY A 364 -14.69 -8.12 -5.94
N PHE A 365 -14.75 -9.39 -6.34
CA PHE A 365 -13.60 -10.27 -6.60
C PHE A 365 -14.03 -11.36 -7.58
N LYS A 366 -13.05 -12.05 -8.19
CA LYS A 366 -13.31 -13.19 -9.05
C LYS A 366 -12.61 -14.45 -8.51
N LEU A 367 -13.34 -15.54 -8.38
CA LEU A 367 -12.75 -16.84 -8.12
C LEU A 367 -12.00 -17.30 -9.37
N ILE A 368 -10.75 -17.70 -9.20
CA ILE A 368 -9.94 -18.37 -10.22
C ILE A 368 -9.80 -19.83 -9.81
N GLU A 369 -10.43 -20.71 -10.57
CA GLU A 369 -10.30 -22.14 -10.43
C GLU A 369 -9.05 -22.58 -11.19
N GLY A 370 -7.94 -22.68 -10.46
CA GLY A 370 -6.68 -23.16 -11.00
C GLY A 370 -6.56 -24.69 -10.96
N ALA A 371 -5.32 -25.17 -11.00
CA ALA A 371 -5.01 -26.60 -10.94
C ALA A 371 -4.47 -27.04 -9.57
N THR A 372 -4.49 -26.18 -8.55
CA THR A 372 -3.94 -26.50 -7.22
C THR A 372 -5.00 -26.76 -6.15
N ALA A 373 -6.30 -26.58 -6.46
CA ALA A 373 -7.40 -26.92 -5.52
C ALA A 373 -8.71 -27.18 -6.26
#